data_83df752e479612e4fa16abd933297fef
#
_entry.id   83df752e479612e4fa16abd933297fef
#
_cell.length_a   1.000
_cell.length_b   1.000
_cell.length_c   1.000
_cell.angle_alpha   90.00
_cell.angle_beta   90.00
_cell.angle_gamma   90.00
#
_symmetry.space_group_name_H-M   'P 1'
#
loop_
_entity.id
_entity.type
_entity.pdbx_description
1 polymer ?
#
loop_
_entity_poly.entity_id
_entity_poly.type
_entity_poly.pdbx_seq_one_letter_code
_entity_poly.pdbx_strand_id
1 'polypeptide(L)'
;MHVMEDKYKAAYGVVEKFCFDREDPIKAINNMRFFPEGYDAFGIEDEELKILRDRILEDFGFEMAELADFGKVLLKTGKYEFGTLAIMLLKKHRPRMDAYVMSAVKEWLDRGVENWAHADLIAIKLIPVFFELELCTMESLALWRESGSKWTRRAAIMCLHSLKSPLAADEILSFVRPLLSDKEKVVQQALGLCLADLWQKHNEPVESFLAENKDSMDQLALKNATAHMPITIAKHFRKPNPRPKNPHTKHKPKFSKKGPKK
;
A
#
# COMPACT_ATOMS: atom_id res chain seq x y z
N MET A 1 -27.04 2.20 -21.03
CA MET A 1 -26.58 1.19 -20.06
C MET A 1 -26.07 -0.08 -20.74
N HIS A 2 -26.81 -0.74 -21.60
CA HIS A 2 -26.41 -1.96 -22.35
C HIS A 2 -25.13 -1.78 -23.19
N VAL A 3 -24.99 -0.70 -23.94
CA VAL A 3 -23.83 -0.44 -24.84
C VAL A 3 -22.51 -0.26 -24.06
N MET A 4 -22.56 0.36 -22.87
CA MET A 4 -21.37 0.51 -22.01
C MET A 4 -20.93 -0.82 -21.41
N GLU A 5 -21.87 -1.68 -21.03
CA GLU A 5 -21.60 -3.01 -20.49
C GLU A 5 -20.92 -3.91 -21.55
N ASP A 6 -21.37 -3.82 -22.81
CA ASP A 6 -20.76 -4.55 -23.94
C ASP A 6 -19.35 -4.05 -24.25
N LYS A 7 -19.08 -2.72 -24.16
CA LYS A 7 -17.77 -2.11 -24.36
C LYS A 7 -16.77 -2.60 -23.31
N TYR A 8 -17.16 -2.61 -22.03
CA TYR A 8 -16.30 -3.12 -20.93
C TYR A 8 -16.05 -4.62 -21.08
N LYS A 9 -17.05 -5.40 -21.48
CA LYS A 9 -16.89 -6.83 -21.70
C LYS A 9 -15.93 -7.14 -22.85
N ALA A 10 -16.02 -6.38 -23.95
CA ALA A 10 -15.11 -6.52 -25.08
C ALA A 10 -13.67 -6.16 -24.68
N ALA A 11 -13.47 -5.02 -24.01
CA ALA A 11 -12.17 -4.60 -23.51
C ALA A 11 -11.58 -5.60 -22.51
N TYR A 12 -12.39 -6.13 -21.59
CA TYR A 12 -12.00 -7.17 -20.64
C TYR A 12 -11.51 -8.42 -21.37
N GLY A 13 -12.21 -8.88 -22.40
CA GLY A 13 -11.79 -10.04 -23.20
C GLY A 13 -10.43 -9.84 -23.87
N VAL A 14 -10.13 -8.60 -24.34
CA VAL A 14 -8.80 -8.27 -24.87
C VAL A 14 -7.73 -8.34 -23.79
N VAL A 15 -8.02 -7.79 -22.60
CA VAL A 15 -7.09 -7.82 -21.44
C VAL A 15 -6.81 -9.27 -21.03
N GLU A 16 -7.86 -10.05 -20.82
CA GLU A 16 -7.77 -11.44 -20.38
C GLU A 16 -6.97 -12.27 -21.38
N LYS A 17 -7.32 -12.22 -22.68
CA LYS A 17 -6.61 -12.95 -23.73
C LYS A 17 -5.14 -12.55 -23.79
N PHE A 18 -4.83 -11.25 -23.75
CA PHE A 18 -3.45 -10.76 -23.78
C PHE A 18 -2.62 -11.34 -22.64
N CYS A 19 -3.20 -11.38 -21.44
CA CYS A 19 -2.52 -11.89 -20.25
C CYS A 19 -2.34 -13.41 -20.31
N PHE A 20 -3.32 -14.18 -20.75
CA PHE A 20 -3.18 -15.63 -20.94
C PHE A 20 -2.14 -16.00 -22.00
N ASP A 21 -2.08 -15.26 -23.11
CA ASP A 21 -1.13 -15.54 -24.20
C ASP A 21 0.33 -15.27 -23.76
N ARG A 22 0.57 -14.58 -22.63
CA ARG A 22 1.88 -14.11 -22.14
C ARG A 22 2.21 -14.51 -20.71
N GLU A 23 1.43 -15.42 -20.14
CA GLU A 23 1.65 -15.81 -18.74
C GLU A 23 3.05 -16.42 -18.52
N ASP A 24 3.68 -16.02 -17.41
CA ASP A 24 4.89 -16.63 -16.87
C ASP A 24 4.64 -17.12 -15.44
N PRO A 25 4.19 -18.38 -15.29
CA PRO A 25 3.88 -18.93 -13.95
C PRO A 25 5.10 -18.99 -13.04
N ILE A 26 6.32 -19.14 -13.58
CA ILE A 26 7.54 -19.19 -12.76
C ILE A 26 7.79 -17.83 -12.13
N LYS A 27 7.64 -16.76 -12.90
CA LYS A 27 7.77 -15.40 -12.42
C LYS A 27 6.68 -15.06 -11.41
N ALA A 28 5.43 -15.43 -11.67
CA ALA A 28 4.33 -15.23 -10.73
C ALA A 28 4.63 -15.89 -9.38
N ILE A 29 5.08 -17.16 -9.37
CA ILE A 29 5.46 -17.89 -8.15
C ILE A 29 6.63 -17.18 -7.43
N ASN A 30 7.65 -16.74 -8.15
CA ASN A 30 8.80 -16.06 -7.57
C ASN A 30 8.40 -14.74 -6.88
N ASN A 31 7.39 -14.05 -7.40
CA ASN A 31 6.91 -12.78 -6.84
C ASN A 31 5.98 -12.96 -5.63
N MET A 32 5.32 -14.12 -5.50
CA MET A 32 4.37 -14.42 -4.42
C MET A 32 4.96 -14.14 -3.02
N ARG A 33 6.26 -14.36 -2.83
CA ARG A 33 6.96 -14.11 -1.54
C ARG A 33 6.88 -12.66 -1.03
N PHE A 34 6.59 -11.70 -1.91
CA PHE A 34 6.45 -10.28 -1.55
C PHE A 34 5.02 -9.89 -1.14
N PHE A 35 4.07 -10.80 -1.29
CA PHE A 35 2.64 -10.55 -1.07
C PHE A 35 2.06 -11.52 -0.05
N PRO A 36 2.27 -11.29 1.25
CA PRO A 36 1.80 -12.18 2.31
C PRO A 36 0.27 -12.27 2.40
N GLU A 37 -0.46 -11.30 1.85
CA GLU A 37 -1.92 -11.30 1.77
C GLU A 37 -2.47 -12.17 0.64
N GLY A 38 -1.61 -12.62 -0.26
CA GLY A 38 -1.96 -13.37 -1.48
C GLY A 38 -1.50 -12.65 -2.75
N TYR A 39 -1.26 -13.42 -3.79
CA TYR A 39 -0.78 -12.92 -5.07
C TYR A 39 -1.33 -13.81 -6.19
N ASP A 40 -2.34 -13.33 -6.88
CA ASP A 40 -2.90 -13.95 -8.08
C ASP A 40 -2.47 -13.14 -9.30
N ALA A 41 -1.57 -13.69 -10.09
CA ALA A 41 -0.91 -12.97 -11.18
C ALA A 41 -0.56 -13.89 -12.35
N PHE A 42 -0.46 -13.30 -13.52
CA PHE A 42 0.04 -13.94 -14.75
C PHE A 42 1.59 -13.92 -14.85
N GLY A 43 2.25 -13.00 -14.13
CA GLY A 43 3.71 -12.86 -14.19
C GLY A 43 4.21 -11.98 -15.35
N ILE A 44 3.38 -11.06 -15.85
CA ILE A 44 3.68 -10.21 -17.02
C ILE A 44 4.54 -9.02 -16.60
N GLU A 45 5.45 -8.60 -17.49
CA GLU A 45 6.29 -7.43 -17.26
C GLU A 45 5.52 -6.12 -17.48
N ASP A 46 5.94 -5.07 -16.74
CA ASP A 46 5.35 -3.73 -16.86
C ASP A 46 5.42 -3.18 -18.31
N GLU A 47 6.47 -3.52 -19.06
CA GLU A 47 6.59 -3.07 -20.44
C GLU A 47 5.51 -3.67 -21.35
N GLU A 48 5.16 -4.94 -21.16
CA GLU A 48 4.07 -5.58 -21.88
C GLU A 48 2.71 -5.00 -21.47
N LEU A 49 2.52 -4.70 -20.18
CA LEU A 49 1.30 -4.02 -19.72
C LEU A 49 1.17 -2.60 -20.31
N LYS A 50 2.27 -1.91 -20.59
CA LYS A 50 2.23 -0.62 -21.31
C LYS A 50 1.73 -0.77 -22.75
N ILE A 51 2.14 -1.84 -23.43
CA ILE A 51 1.64 -2.16 -24.79
C ILE A 51 0.14 -2.43 -24.73
N LEU A 52 -0.30 -3.24 -23.77
CA LEU A 52 -1.73 -3.53 -23.58
C LEU A 52 -2.52 -2.27 -23.27
N ARG A 53 -2.02 -1.42 -22.36
CA ARG A 53 -2.63 -0.12 -22.02
C ARG A 53 -2.87 0.73 -23.28
N ASP A 54 -1.83 0.92 -24.09
CA ASP A 54 -1.91 1.79 -25.27
C ASP A 54 -2.90 1.21 -26.29
N ARG A 55 -2.92 -0.11 -26.46
CA ARG A 55 -3.92 -0.81 -27.28
C ARG A 55 -5.34 -0.61 -26.78
N ILE A 56 -5.62 -0.76 -25.48
CA ILE A 56 -6.94 -0.56 -24.90
C ILE A 56 -7.44 0.89 -25.12
N LEU A 57 -6.54 1.87 -24.96
CA LEU A 57 -6.87 3.27 -25.16
C LEU A 57 -7.19 3.57 -26.63
N GLU A 58 -6.45 2.97 -27.57
CA GLU A 58 -6.65 3.15 -29.01
C GLU A 58 -7.92 2.44 -29.50
N ASP A 59 -8.08 1.16 -29.17
CA ASP A 59 -9.17 0.33 -29.71
C ASP A 59 -10.56 0.75 -29.18
N PHE A 60 -10.63 1.24 -27.93
CA PHE A 60 -11.91 1.48 -27.27
C PHE A 60 -12.26 2.96 -27.08
N GLY A 61 -11.31 3.89 -27.17
CA GLY A 61 -11.57 5.33 -27.05
C GLY A 61 -12.35 5.70 -25.79
N PHE A 62 -11.94 5.17 -24.62
CA PHE A 62 -12.61 5.41 -23.34
C PHE A 62 -12.50 6.87 -22.89
N GLU A 63 -13.60 7.44 -22.41
CA GLU A 63 -13.59 8.67 -21.63
C GLU A 63 -13.08 8.42 -20.21
N MET A 64 -12.70 9.50 -19.48
CA MET A 64 -12.09 9.37 -18.15
C MET A 64 -12.99 8.64 -17.14
N ALA A 65 -14.29 8.94 -17.12
CA ALA A 65 -15.23 8.25 -16.25
C ALA A 65 -15.34 6.76 -16.62
N GLU A 66 -15.38 6.44 -17.93
CA GLU A 66 -15.40 5.06 -18.40
C GLU A 66 -14.12 4.30 -18.02
N LEU A 67 -12.93 4.95 -18.07
CA LEU A 67 -11.68 4.35 -17.61
C LEU A 67 -11.71 4.06 -16.11
N ALA A 68 -12.28 4.95 -15.33
CA ALA A 68 -12.42 4.75 -13.90
C ALA A 68 -13.36 3.57 -13.56
N ASP A 69 -14.49 3.48 -14.28
CA ASP A 69 -15.44 2.37 -14.13
C ASP A 69 -14.85 1.05 -14.64
N PHE A 70 -14.15 1.05 -15.76
CA PHE A 70 -13.46 -0.13 -16.27
C PHE A 70 -12.36 -0.59 -15.30
N GLY A 71 -11.63 0.34 -14.69
CA GLY A 71 -10.65 0.03 -13.65
C GLY A 71 -11.27 -0.70 -12.46
N LYS A 72 -12.50 -0.32 -12.07
CA LYS A 72 -13.26 -1.04 -11.03
C LYS A 72 -13.59 -2.48 -11.44
N VAL A 73 -13.92 -2.71 -12.73
CA VAL A 73 -14.13 -4.07 -13.27
C VAL A 73 -12.86 -4.89 -13.18
N LEU A 74 -11.71 -4.32 -13.58
CA LEU A 74 -10.43 -4.99 -13.54
C LEU A 74 -9.98 -5.34 -12.12
N LEU A 75 -10.08 -4.41 -11.18
CA LEU A 75 -9.68 -4.61 -9.77
C LEU A 75 -10.50 -5.70 -9.07
N LYS A 76 -11.79 -5.82 -9.39
CA LYS A 76 -12.66 -6.87 -8.82
C LYS A 76 -12.21 -8.30 -9.11
N THR A 77 -11.34 -8.51 -10.08
CA THR A 77 -10.83 -9.84 -10.41
C THR A 77 -9.80 -10.36 -9.41
N GLY A 78 -9.18 -9.47 -8.64
CA GLY A 78 -8.04 -9.79 -7.77
C GLY A 78 -6.73 -10.04 -8.53
N LYS A 79 -6.73 -10.06 -9.89
CA LYS A 79 -5.51 -10.26 -10.69
C LYS A 79 -4.56 -9.07 -10.59
N TYR A 80 -3.29 -9.33 -10.30
CA TYR A 80 -2.29 -8.29 -10.09
C TYR A 80 -2.11 -7.39 -11.33
N GLU A 81 -1.95 -7.98 -12.50
CA GLU A 81 -1.76 -7.23 -13.75
C GLU A 81 -2.99 -6.40 -14.11
N PHE A 82 -4.18 -6.88 -13.80
CA PHE A 82 -5.42 -6.15 -14.09
C PHE A 82 -5.54 -4.89 -13.23
N GLY A 83 -5.21 -4.98 -11.94
CA GLY A 83 -5.16 -3.80 -11.07
C GLY A 83 -4.07 -2.83 -11.47
N THR A 84 -2.89 -3.33 -11.85
CA THR A 84 -1.80 -2.51 -12.39
C THR A 84 -2.22 -1.78 -13.67
N LEU A 85 -2.86 -2.49 -14.60
CA LEU A 85 -3.39 -1.91 -15.85
C LEU A 85 -4.43 -0.82 -15.59
N ALA A 86 -5.36 -1.03 -14.66
CA ALA A 86 -6.35 -0.02 -14.26
C ALA A 86 -5.67 1.31 -13.88
N ILE A 87 -4.63 1.24 -13.05
CA ILE A 87 -3.87 2.41 -12.61
C ILE A 87 -3.11 3.05 -13.78
N MET A 88 -2.52 2.24 -14.66
CA MET A 88 -1.79 2.71 -15.84
C MET A 88 -2.71 3.43 -16.85
N LEU A 89 -3.95 2.97 -17.02
CA LEU A 89 -4.95 3.59 -17.91
C LEU A 89 -5.28 5.01 -17.45
N LEU A 90 -5.62 5.21 -16.18
CA LEU A 90 -5.88 6.54 -15.64
C LEU A 90 -4.66 7.44 -15.71
N LYS A 91 -3.49 6.92 -15.32
CA LYS A 91 -2.24 7.69 -15.30
C LYS A 91 -1.89 8.30 -16.66
N LYS A 92 -2.22 7.64 -17.77
CA LYS A 92 -1.93 8.13 -19.12
C LYS A 92 -2.62 9.45 -19.44
N HIS A 93 -3.78 9.69 -18.83
CA HIS A 93 -4.62 10.88 -19.08
C HIS A 93 -4.70 11.82 -17.85
N ARG A 94 -3.64 11.89 -17.03
CA ARG A 94 -3.55 12.67 -15.79
C ARG A 94 -4.22 14.06 -15.84
N PRO A 95 -3.95 14.94 -16.85
CA PRO A 95 -4.51 16.28 -16.85
C PRO A 95 -6.04 16.34 -17.02
N ARG A 96 -6.68 15.23 -17.37
CA ARG A 96 -8.13 15.13 -17.62
C ARG A 96 -8.89 14.53 -16.44
N MET A 97 -8.21 14.23 -15.31
CA MET A 97 -8.85 13.71 -14.11
C MET A 97 -9.75 14.77 -13.48
N ASP A 98 -10.86 14.34 -12.92
CA ASP A 98 -11.87 15.18 -12.27
C ASP A 98 -12.30 14.60 -10.92
N ALA A 99 -13.29 15.24 -10.29
CA ALA A 99 -13.80 14.79 -8.99
C ALA A 99 -14.46 13.40 -9.05
N TYR A 100 -15.04 13.01 -10.19
CA TYR A 100 -15.58 11.66 -10.39
C TYR A 100 -14.47 10.61 -10.34
N VAL A 101 -13.39 10.84 -11.08
CA VAL A 101 -12.22 9.94 -11.10
C VAL A 101 -11.60 9.83 -9.70
N MET A 102 -11.46 10.94 -8.97
CA MET A 102 -10.96 10.91 -7.60
C MET A 102 -11.85 10.07 -6.68
N SER A 103 -13.17 10.23 -6.78
CA SER A 103 -14.13 9.43 -6.02
C SER A 103 -14.05 7.94 -6.37
N ALA A 104 -13.93 7.61 -7.65
CA ALA A 104 -13.78 6.23 -8.12
C ALA A 104 -12.47 5.61 -7.63
N VAL A 105 -11.35 6.34 -7.68
CA VAL A 105 -10.05 5.86 -7.15
C VAL A 105 -10.12 5.61 -5.64
N LYS A 106 -10.84 6.47 -4.90
CA LYS A 106 -11.10 6.20 -3.48
C LYS A 106 -11.91 4.92 -3.29
N GLU A 107 -12.95 4.70 -4.10
CA GLU A 107 -13.71 3.44 -4.04
C GLU A 107 -12.86 2.22 -4.40
N TRP A 108 -11.90 2.36 -5.35
CA TRP A 108 -10.93 1.28 -5.63
C TRP A 108 -10.13 0.89 -4.39
N LEU A 109 -9.61 1.88 -3.66
CA LEU A 109 -8.87 1.66 -2.41
C LEU A 109 -9.75 1.09 -1.30
N ASP A 110 -11.02 1.48 -1.26
CA ASP A 110 -11.94 1.02 -0.22
C ASP A 110 -12.42 -0.43 -0.46
N ARG A 111 -12.52 -0.89 -1.71
CA ARG A 111 -13.24 -2.13 -2.04
C ARG A 111 -12.62 -3.00 -3.12
N GLY A 112 -11.64 -2.53 -3.87
CA GLY A 112 -11.07 -3.24 -5.03
C GLY A 112 -9.59 -3.57 -4.88
N VAL A 113 -8.84 -2.77 -4.12
CA VAL A 113 -7.41 -3.00 -3.88
C VAL A 113 -7.26 -4.05 -2.78
N GLU A 114 -6.46 -5.08 -3.06
CA GLU A 114 -6.23 -6.21 -2.15
C GLU A 114 -4.76 -6.38 -1.76
N ASN A 115 -3.85 -5.56 -2.31
CA ASN A 115 -2.42 -5.65 -2.03
C ASN A 115 -1.76 -4.28 -1.85
N TRP A 116 -0.62 -4.29 -1.17
CA TRP A 116 0.15 -3.09 -0.86
C TRP A 116 0.71 -2.38 -2.11
N ALA A 117 1.07 -3.13 -3.16
CA ALA A 117 1.69 -2.58 -4.36
C ALA A 117 0.72 -1.68 -5.14
N HIS A 118 -0.55 -2.09 -5.29
CA HIS A 118 -1.58 -1.26 -5.92
C HIS A 118 -1.90 -0.03 -5.06
N ALA A 119 -2.00 -0.18 -3.73
CA ALA A 119 -2.23 0.95 -2.83
C ALA A 119 -1.11 1.99 -2.96
N ASP A 120 0.14 1.55 -2.98
CA ASP A 120 1.31 2.43 -3.12
C ASP A 120 1.39 3.03 -4.54
N LEU A 121 1.08 2.25 -5.57
CA LEU A 121 1.06 2.76 -6.95
C LEU A 121 0.01 3.87 -7.13
N ILE A 122 -1.20 3.70 -6.57
CA ILE A 122 -2.23 4.74 -6.53
C ILE A 122 -1.73 5.95 -5.74
N ALA A 123 -1.15 5.73 -4.56
CA ALA A 123 -0.62 6.78 -3.70
C ALA A 123 0.42 7.66 -4.39
N ILE A 124 1.34 7.05 -5.12
CA ILE A 124 2.48 7.74 -5.74
C ILE A 124 2.15 8.31 -7.13
N LYS A 125 1.20 7.69 -7.85
CA LYS A 125 0.95 8.04 -9.26
C LYS A 125 -0.36 8.78 -9.51
N LEU A 126 -1.39 8.58 -8.69
CA LEU A 126 -2.71 9.19 -8.90
C LEU A 126 -3.03 10.27 -7.87
N ILE A 127 -2.82 10.03 -6.56
CA ILE A 127 -3.18 11.00 -5.52
C ILE A 127 -2.48 12.35 -5.71
N PRO A 128 -1.16 12.45 -6.03
CA PRO A 128 -0.52 13.73 -6.27
C PRO A 128 -1.16 14.55 -7.40
N VAL A 129 -1.72 13.87 -8.41
CA VAL A 129 -2.42 14.53 -9.52
C VAL A 129 -3.69 15.22 -9.03
N PHE A 130 -4.42 14.62 -8.08
CA PHE A 130 -5.61 15.24 -7.49
C PHE A 130 -5.27 16.52 -6.72
N PHE A 131 -4.08 16.57 -6.08
CA PHE A 131 -3.57 17.80 -5.47
C PHE A 131 -3.17 18.84 -6.53
N GLU A 132 -2.47 18.44 -7.59
CA GLU A 132 -2.08 19.32 -8.69
C GLU A 132 -3.29 19.95 -9.41
N LEU A 133 -4.41 19.23 -9.47
CA LEU A 133 -5.66 19.67 -10.08
C LEU A 133 -6.64 20.33 -9.08
N GLU A 134 -6.19 20.57 -7.84
CA GLU A 134 -7.00 21.16 -6.75
C GLU A 134 -8.27 20.35 -6.42
N LEU A 135 -8.30 19.06 -6.75
CA LEU A 135 -9.40 18.14 -6.43
C LEU A 135 -9.29 17.57 -5.02
N CYS A 136 -8.08 17.55 -4.43
CA CYS A 136 -7.77 17.02 -3.11
C CYS A 136 -7.00 18.05 -2.28
N THR A 137 -7.36 18.18 -1.00
CA THR A 137 -6.63 18.98 0.00
C THR A 137 -6.16 18.08 1.14
N MET A 138 -5.31 18.60 2.03
CA MET A 138 -4.87 17.84 3.21
C MET A 138 -6.04 17.48 4.13
N GLU A 139 -7.08 18.34 4.22
CA GLU A 139 -8.29 18.05 4.99
C GLU A 139 -9.07 16.90 4.38
N SER A 140 -9.22 16.88 3.05
CA SER A 140 -9.91 15.77 2.37
C SER A 140 -9.08 14.47 2.44
N LEU A 141 -7.75 14.56 2.36
CA LEU A 141 -6.87 13.40 2.56
C LEU A 141 -6.93 12.86 4.00
N ALA A 142 -7.17 13.72 4.99
CA ALA A 142 -7.37 13.29 6.37
C ALA A 142 -8.59 12.37 6.52
N LEU A 143 -9.64 12.55 5.71
CA LEU A 143 -10.79 11.62 5.67
C LEU A 143 -10.40 10.24 5.11
N TRP A 144 -9.41 10.19 4.20
CA TRP A 144 -8.90 8.91 3.71
C TRP A 144 -8.08 8.18 4.79
N ARG A 145 -7.31 8.93 5.59
CA ARG A 145 -6.60 8.40 6.76
C ARG A 145 -7.55 7.74 7.77
N GLU A 146 -8.80 8.18 7.84
CA GLU A 146 -9.83 7.65 8.76
C GLU A 146 -10.72 6.57 8.12
N SER A 147 -10.46 6.17 6.87
CA SER A 147 -11.22 5.13 6.17
C SER A 147 -11.20 3.79 6.91
N GLY A 148 -12.30 3.04 6.81
CA GLY A 148 -12.37 1.65 7.25
C GLY A 148 -11.41 0.73 6.49
N SER A 149 -11.02 1.06 5.24
CA SER A 149 -10.07 0.30 4.45
C SER A 149 -8.63 0.54 4.89
N LYS A 150 -7.90 -0.52 5.20
CA LYS A 150 -6.45 -0.45 5.47
C LYS A 150 -5.66 0.07 4.26
N TRP A 151 -6.13 -0.20 3.04
CA TRP A 151 -5.46 0.23 1.82
C TRP A 151 -5.62 1.72 1.56
N THR A 152 -6.79 2.27 1.85
CA THR A 152 -7.04 3.73 1.78
C THR A 152 -6.19 4.46 2.81
N ARG A 153 -6.11 3.98 4.06
CA ARG A 153 -5.26 4.56 5.09
C ARG A 153 -3.77 4.47 4.72
N ARG A 154 -3.33 3.33 4.18
CA ARG A 154 -1.97 3.17 3.65
C ARG A 154 -1.65 4.17 2.55
N ALA A 155 -2.53 4.29 1.56
CA ALA A 155 -2.34 5.21 0.43
C ALA A 155 -2.27 6.67 0.89
N ALA A 156 -3.06 7.06 1.90
CA ALA A 156 -3.02 8.41 2.48
C ALA A 156 -1.67 8.74 3.14
N ILE A 157 -0.96 7.74 3.70
CA ILE A 157 0.41 7.93 4.20
C ILE A 157 1.41 8.00 3.04
N MET A 158 1.35 7.02 2.15
CA MET A 158 2.38 6.82 1.12
C MET A 158 2.44 7.95 0.08
N CYS A 159 1.35 8.72 -0.10
CA CYS A 159 1.35 9.84 -1.05
C CYS A 159 2.08 11.08 -0.54
N LEU A 160 2.30 11.25 0.78
CA LEU A 160 2.79 12.49 1.38
C LEU A 160 4.14 12.95 0.80
N HIS A 161 5.05 12.03 0.53
CA HIS A 161 6.36 12.34 -0.05
C HIS A 161 6.35 12.50 -1.57
N SER A 162 5.22 12.25 -2.21
CA SER A 162 5.05 12.33 -3.67
C SER A 162 4.31 13.59 -4.11
N LEU A 163 3.87 14.42 -3.16
CA LEU A 163 3.21 15.68 -3.46
C LEU A 163 4.20 16.66 -4.10
N LYS A 164 3.75 17.40 -5.10
CA LYS A 164 4.56 18.37 -5.84
C LYS A 164 5.02 19.53 -4.96
N SER A 165 4.15 19.99 -4.06
CA SER A 165 4.48 20.95 -3.01
C SER A 165 4.89 20.17 -1.76
N PRO A 166 6.19 20.18 -1.40
CA PRO A 166 6.64 19.46 -0.21
C PRO A 166 5.97 20.02 1.05
N LEU A 167 5.49 19.10 1.89
CA LEU A 167 4.96 19.44 3.21
C LEU A 167 6.11 19.68 4.19
N ALA A 168 5.88 20.54 5.19
CA ALA A 168 6.79 20.68 6.31
C ALA A 168 6.82 19.38 7.15
N ALA A 169 7.93 19.12 7.84
CA ALA A 169 8.07 17.93 8.67
C ALA A 169 6.94 17.82 9.71
N ASP A 170 6.62 18.93 10.37
CA ASP A 170 5.57 18.97 11.40
C ASP A 170 4.17 18.69 10.84
N GLU A 171 3.89 19.08 9.60
CA GLU A 171 2.63 18.76 8.93
C GLU A 171 2.52 17.26 8.69
N ILE A 172 3.59 16.61 8.19
CA ILE A 172 3.61 15.15 7.98
C ILE A 172 3.49 14.43 9.32
N LEU A 173 4.26 14.82 10.34
CA LEU A 173 4.22 14.20 11.67
C LEU A 173 2.84 14.35 12.33
N SER A 174 2.21 15.52 12.21
CA SER A 174 0.84 15.77 12.67
C SER A 174 -0.17 14.90 11.92
N PHE A 175 -0.04 14.79 10.59
CA PHE A 175 -0.92 13.97 9.77
C PHE A 175 -0.87 12.49 10.15
N VAL A 176 0.32 11.93 10.39
CA VAL A 176 0.48 10.49 10.67
C VAL A 176 0.23 10.12 12.14
N ARG A 177 0.23 11.08 13.07
CA ARG A 177 0.07 10.85 14.51
C ARG A 177 -1.15 9.99 14.88
N PRO A 178 -2.37 10.20 14.32
CA PRO A 178 -3.53 9.35 14.61
C PRO A 178 -3.36 7.88 14.23
N LEU A 179 -2.44 7.56 13.31
CA LEU A 179 -2.19 6.20 12.83
C LEU A 179 -1.16 5.42 13.65
N LEU A 180 -0.59 6.02 14.70
CA LEU A 180 0.37 5.35 15.59
C LEU A 180 -0.22 4.08 16.23
N SER A 181 -1.52 4.07 16.51
CA SER A 181 -2.25 2.94 17.11
C SER A 181 -3.06 2.12 16.11
N ASP A 182 -2.85 2.29 14.81
CA ASP A 182 -3.53 1.48 13.79
C ASP A 182 -3.18 0.01 13.96
N LYS A 183 -4.18 -0.87 13.82
CA LYS A 183 -4.03 -2.30 14.05
C LYS A 183 -3.51 -3.07 12.84
N GLU A 184 -3.58 -2.47 11.66
CA GLU A 184 -3.22 -3.12 10.40
C GLU A 184 -1.71 -3.03 10.15
N LYS A 185 -1.07 -4.17 10.00
CA LYS A 185 0.39 -4.24 9.75
C LYS A 185 0.83 -3.48 8.51
N VAL A 186 0.00 -3.47 7.46
CA VAL A 186 0.31 -2.77 6.21
C VAL A 186 0.29 -1.25 6.39
N VAL A 187 -0.52 -0.73 7.33
CA VAL A 187 -0.55 0.69 7.70
C VAL A 187 0.65 1.03 8.57
N GLN A 188 0.98 0.18 9.56
CA GLN A 188 2.17 0.34 10.39
C GLN A 188 3.48 0.29 9.57
N GLN A 189 3.50 -0.54 8.54
CA GLN A 189 4.61 -0.58 7.59
C GLN A 189 4.74 0.75 6.84
N ALA A 190 3.64 1.27 6.28
CA ALA A 190 3.62 2.55 5.58
C ALA A 190 4.04 3.71 6.49
N LEU A 191 3.53 3.73 7.73
CA LEU A 191 3.93 4.72 8.73
C LEU A 191 5.45 4.70 8.97
N GLY A 192 6.02 3.53 9.16
CA GLY A 192 7.46 3.39 9.35
C GLY A 192 8.27 3.82 8.14
N LEU A 193 7.85 3.49 6.91
CA LEU A 193 8.49 3.92 5.67
C LEU A 193 8.42 5.45 5.51
N CYS A 194 7.26 6.05 5.76
CA CYS A 194 7.08 7.50 5.70
C CYS A 194 8.01 8.22 6.68
N LEU A 195 8.13 7.74 7.92
CA LEU A 195 9.03 8.31 8.91
C LEU A 195 10.51 8.12 8.53
N ALA A 196 10.87 6.98 7.92
CA ALA A 196 12.24 6.73 7.46
C ALA A 196 12.65 7.69 6.34
N ASP A 197 11.77 7.94 5.37
CA ASP A 197 12.02 8.88 4.29
C ASP A 197 12.08 10.33 4.81
N LEU A 198 11.19 10.68 5.76
CA LEU A 198 11.18 11.99 6.38
C LEU A 198 12.47 12.24 7.18
N TRP A 199 12.96 11.24 7.89
CA TRP A 199 14.18 11.34 8.68
C TRP A 199 15.41 11.70 7.84
N GLN A 200 15.50 11.23 6.61
CA GLN A 200 16.62 11.53 5.72
C GLN A 200 16.80 13.04 5.43
N LYS A 201 15.71 13.80 5.55
CA LYS A 201 15.69 15.25 5.30
C LYS A 201 15.56 16.05 6.59
N HIS A 202 14.95 15.49 7.62
CA HIS A 202 14.51 16.15 8.84
C HIS A 202 14.78 15.26 10.07
N ASN A 203 16.08 15.09 10.43
CA ASN A 203 16.48 14.17 11.50
C ASN A 203 15.86 14.52 12.84
N GLU A 204 16.11 15.74 13.36
CA GLU A 204 15.69 16.15 14.71
C GLU A 204 14.17 16.08 14.96
N PRO A 205 13.29 16.61 14.05
CA PRO A 205 11.85 16.47 14.25
C PRO A 205 11.38 15.02 14.34
N VAL A 206 11.93 14.14 13.50
CA VAL A 206 11.55 12.71 13.51
C VAL A 206 12.08 11.98 14.75
N GLU A 207 13.31 12.28 15.18
CA GLU A 207 13.88 11.70 16.40
C GLU A 207 13.10 12.12 17.64
N SER A 208 12.70 13.39 17.74
CA SER A 208 11.83 13.90 18.81
C SER A 208 10.47 13.19 18.79
N PHE A 209 9.85 13.08 17.62
CA PHE A 209 8.58 12.39 17.46
C PHE A 209 8.67 10.91 17.87
N LEU A 210 9.74 10.21 17.48
CA LEU A 210 9.95 8.82 17.87
C LEU A 210 10.20 8.69 19.39
N ALA A 211 10.97 9.60 19.99
CA ALA A 211 11.23 9.59 21.43
C ALA A 211 9.94 9.73 22.25
N GLU A 212 9.02 10.61 21.81
CA GLU A 212 7.73 10.83 22.45
C GLU A 212 6.77 9.64 22.30
N ASN A 213 6.81 8.92 21.18
CA ASN A 213 5.76 7.99 20.79
C ASN A 213 6.19 6.52 20.73
N LYS A 214 7.49 6.19 20.86
CA LYS A 214 8.03 4.82 20.69
C LYS A 214 7.31 3.74 21.51
N ASP A 215 6.82 4.08 22.69
CA ASP A 215 6.19 3.11 23.58
C ASP A 215 4.79 2.70 23.10
N SER A 216 4.08 3.59 22.38
CA SER A 216 2.77 3.35 21.79
C SER A 216 2.85 2.82 20.35
N MET A 217 3.97 2.99 19.66
CA MET A 217 4.15 2.55 18.29
C MET A 217 4.30 1.03 18.17
N ASP A 218 3.82 0.49 17.04
CA ASP A 218 4.06 -0.90 16.66
C ASP A 218 5.56 -1.15 16.38
N GLN A 219 6.02 -2.36 16.71
CA GLN A 219 7.42 -2.74 16.50
C GLN A 219 7.83 -2.71 15.02
N LEU A 220 6.92 -3.04 14.11
CA LEU A 220 7.16 -2.98 12.66
C LEU A 220 7.36 -1.53 12.19
N ALA A 221 6.51 -0.59 12.67
CA ALA A 221 6.66 0.82 12.37
C ALA A 221 7.99 1.37 12.88
N LEU A 222 8.37 1.09 14.12
CA LEU A 222 9.66 1.50 14.68
C LEU A 222 10.85 0.90 13.93
N LYS A 223 10.78 -0.39 13.56
CA LYS A 223 11.83 -1.05 12.78
C LYS A 223 12.04 -0.35 11.44
N ASN A 224 10.95 -0.05 10.73
CA ASN A 224 11.02 0.60 9.42
C ASN A 224 11.45 2.06 9.56
N ALA A 225 10.88 2.83 10.50
CA ALA A 225 11.22 4.24 10.73
C ALA A 225 12.72 4.46 11.03
N THR A 226 13.36 3.46 11.65
CA THR A 226 14.78 3.52 12.00
C THR A 226 15.70 2.80 11.01
N ALA A 227 15.19 2.39 9.84
CA ALA A 227 15.95 1.58 8.88
C ALA A 227 17.17 2.31 8.29
N HIS A 228 17.06 3.61 8.08
CA HIS A 228 18.13 4.45 7.52
C HIS A 228 18.99 5.14 8.58
N MET A 229 18.65 4.99 9.86
CA MET A 229 19.42 5.58 10.95
C MET A 229 20.71 4.80 11.25
N PRO A 230 21.81 5.48 11.62
CA PRO A 230 22.97 4.83 12.22
C PRO A 230 22.56 3.94 13.40
N ILE A 231 23.19 2.79 13.55
CA ILE A 231 22.83 1.81 14.60
C ILE A 231 22.89 2.41 16.01
N THR A 232 23.77 3.38 16.23
CA THR A 232 23.92 4.12 17.49
C THR A 232 22.70 4.94 17.85
N ILE A 233 21.97 5.47 16.85
CA ILE A 233 20.75 6.23 17.02
C ILE A 233 19.55 5.27 17.05
N ALA A 234 19.45 4.36 16.07
CA ALA A 234 18.33 3.43 15.92
C ALA A 234 18.04 2.61 17.20
N LYS A 235 19.08 2.20 17.94
CA LYS A 235 18.94 1.42 19.18
C LYS A 235 18.16 2.13 20.29
N HIS A 236 18.09 3.46 20.27
CA HIS A 236 17.35 4.24 21.28
C HIS A 236 15.83 4.17 21.08
N PHE A 237 15.39 3.83 19.87
CA PHE A 237 13.98 3.78 19.50
C PHE A 237 13.45 2.35 19.38
N ARG A 238 14.30 1.39 18.97
CA ARG A 238 13.88 0.00 18.77
C ARG A 238 13.60 -0.69 20.10
N LYS A 239 12.45 -1.34 20.20
CA LYS A 239 12.16 -2.23 21.32
C LYS A 239 13.10 -3.44 21.27
N PRO A 240 13.59 -3.92 22.42
CA PRO A 240 14.41 -5.14 22.43
C PRO A 240 13.60 -6.29 21.84
N ASN A 241 14.22 -7.09 20.98
CA ASN A 241 13.59 -8.32 20.49
C ASN A 241 13.20 -9.19 21.68
N PRO A 242 11.96 -9.68 21.78
CA PRO A 242 11.63 -10.65 22.80
C PRO A 242 12.57 -11.83 22.62
N ARG A 243 13.36 -12.14 23.68
CA ARG A 243 14.26 -13.29 23.66
C ARG A 243 13.44 -14.51 23.24
N PRO A 244 13.91 -15.34 22.28
CA PRO A 244 13.22 -16.56 21.94
C PRO A 244 13.00 -17.34 23.24
N LYS A 245 11.76 -17.71 23.56
CA LYS A 245 11.46 -18.59 24.69
C LYS A 245 12.25 -19.85 24.44
N ASN A 246 13.27 -20.08 25.30
CA ASN A 246 14.14 -21.23 25.17
C ASN A 246 13.27 -22.51 25.26
N PRO A 247 13.12 -23.33 24.22
CA PRO A 247 12.23 -24.50 24.26
C PRO A 247 12.73 -25.59 25.22
N HIS A 248 13.88 -25.36 25.89
CA HIS A 248 14.53 -26.32 26.74
C HIS A 248 14.42 -26.08 28.27
N THR A 249 13.52 -25.18 28.72
CA THR A 249 13.12 -25.23 30.12
C THR A 249 12.17 -26.42 30.34
N LYS A 250 12.70 -27.63 30.13
CA LYS A 250 12.03 -28.86 30.60
C LYS A 250 11.91 -28.76 32.13
N HIS A 251 10.68 -28.84 32.63
CA HIS A 251 10.36 -29.07 34.01
C HIS A 251 11.32 -30.11 34.62
N LYS A 252 12.12 -29.71 35.59
CA LYS A 252 12.75 -30.68 36.45
C LYS A 252 11.65 -31.43 37.22
N PRO A 253 11.55 -32.76 37.12
CA PRO A 253 10.55 -33.49 37.87
C PRO A 253 10.87 -33.29 39.38
N LYS A 254 9.85 -32.86 40.15
CA LYS A 254 9.92 -32.86 41.61
C LYS A 254 10.00 -34.30 42.08
N PHE A 255 11.20 -34.77 42.47
CA PHE A 255 11.33 -36.03 43.20
C PHE A 255 10.72 -35.84 44.60
N SER A 256 9.59 -36.44 44.86
CA SER A 256 9.00 -36.57 46.18
C SER A 256 9.79 -37.67 46.93
N LYS A 257 10.57 -37.25 47.92
CA LYS A 257 11.15 -38.21 48.91
C LYS A 257 10.00 -38.75 49.76
N LYS A 258 9.53 -39.94 49.46
CA LYS A 258 8.79 -40.78 50.45
C LYS A 258 9.81 -41.37 51.38
N GLY A 259 9.81 -40.95 52.66
CA GLY A 259 10.60 -41.55 53.74
C GLY A 259 10.01 -42.95 54.10
N PRO A 260 10.84 -43.81 54.69
CA PRO A 260 10.44 -45.19 55.06
C PRO A 260 9.46 -45.16 56.24
N LYS A 261 8.34 -45.85 56.12
CA LYS A 261 7.47 -46.18 57.26
C LYS A 261 8.12 -47.36 58.02
N LYS A 262 8.30 -47.14 59.34
CA LYS A 262 8.48 -48.19 60.30
C LYS A 262 7.14 -48.83 60.61
#